data_0ee0aadd47d1d8537c1f8ee97b156ef8
#
_entry.id   0ee0aadd47d1d8537c1f8ee97b156ef8
#
_cell.length_a   1.000
_cell.length_b   1.000
_cell.length_c   1.000
_cell.angle_alpha   90.00
_cell.angle_beta   90.00
_cell.angle_gamma   90.00
#
_symmetry.space_group_name_H-M   'P 1'
#
loop_
_entity.id
_entity.type
_entity.pdbx_description
1 polymer ?
#
loop_
_entity_poly.entity_id
_entity_poly.type
_entity_poly.pdbx_seq_one_letter_code
_entity_poly.pdbx_strand_id
1 'polypeptide(L)'
;QMNNLPLGIDIVDHKDIEKKIRFIKINALKYTSETKKKFDLILFKQSIHFLKFKEIKKILRFSKKNLNSKGKIIILALHPKQNHWPLFRVFKTKLVKSLIKDKAILGLIKSSFKKYKINYFKFQVEMTKDSYLKMIKNRFTSCLLRLSHKELKNGIEEIKKKYKKKL
;
A
#
# COMPACT_ATOMS: atom_id res chain seq x y z
N GLN A 1 22.15 19.96 15.79
CA GLN A 1 20.83 19.42 15.44
C GLN A 1 21.06 18.02 14.87
N MET A 2 20.80 16.95 15.67
CA MET A 2 20.76 15.59 15.14
C MET A 2 19.64 15.55 14.09
N ASN A 3 20.00 15.38 12.83
CA ASN A 3 19.06 15.17 11.74
C ASN A 3 18.26 13.91 12.05
N ASN A 4 17.03 14.06 12.51
CA ASN A 4 16.09 12.96 12.71
C ASN A 4 15.63 12.44 11.35
N LEU A 5 16.49 11.64 10.71
CA LEU A 5 16.15 11.00 9.45
C LEU A 5 14.92 10.09 9.65
N PRO A 6 13.97 10.08 8.71
CA PRO A 6 12.86 9.14 8.73
C PRO A 6 13.37 7.70 8.79
N LEU A 7 12.67 6.86 9.53
CA LEU A 7 12.95 5.44 9.63
C LEU A 7 12.00 4.64 8.73
N GLY A 8 12.55 4.00 7.70
CA GLY A 8 11.82 3.04 6.86
C GLY A 8 11.92 1.63 7.44
N ILE A 9 10.83 0.89 7.37
CA ILE A 9 10.75 -0.50 7.84
C ILE A 9 10.07 -1.36 6.78
N ASP A 10 10.71 -2.43 6.37
CA ASP A 10 10.12 -3.45 5.49
C ASP A 10 10.72 -4.83 5.80
N ILE A 11 10.05 -5.89 5.36
CA ILE A 11 10.56 -7.26 5.39
C ILE A 11 11.46 -7.58 4.19
N VAL A 12 11.34 -6.78 3.13
CA VAL A 12 12.14 -6.88 1.91
C VAL A 12 13.30 -5.89 1.98
N ASP A 13 14.44 -6.31 1.48
CA ASP A 13 15.59 -5.43 1.34
C ASP A 13 15.40 -4.51 0.13
N HIS A 14 15.65 -3.23 0.32
CA HIS A 14 15.57 -2.23 -0.73
C HIS A 14 16.98 -1.79 -1.11
N LYS A 15 17.40 -2.08 -2.34
CA LYS A 15 18.73 -1.73 -2.84
C LYS A 15 18.91 -0.24 -3.09
N ASP A 16 17.82 0.47 -3.38
CA ASP A 16 17.82 1.88 -3.77
C ASP A 16 17.28 2.77 -2.64
N ILE A 17 17.83 2.59 -1.43
CA ILE A 17 17.44 3.43 -0.29
C ILE A 17 18.12 4.78 -0.43
N GLU A 18 17.34 5.84 -0.51
CA GLU A 18 17.88 7.21 -0.47
C GLU A 18 18.67 7.43 0.81
N LYS A 19 19.83 8.08 0.71
CA LYS A 19 20.71 8.44 1.86
C LYS A 19 20.00 9.24 2.97
N LYS A 20 18.82 9.77 2.67
CA LYS A 20 17.96 10.55 3.58
C LYS A 20 17.02 9.72 4.44
N ILE A 21 17.07 8.39 4.36
CA ILE A 21 16.19 7.48 5.11
C ILE A 21 17.07 6.45 5.83
N ARG A 22 16.88 6.28 7.12
CA ARG A 22 17.39 5.11 7.83
C ARG A 22 16.47 3.94 7.54
N PHE A 23 17.03 2.80 7.19
CA PHE A 23 16.23 1.61 6.88
C PHE A 23 16.58 0.44 7.80
N ILE A 24 15.54 -0.29 8.23
CA ILE A 24 15.70 -1.54 8.98
C ILE A 24 14.86 -2.62 8.31
N LYS A 25 15.51 -3.70 7.91
CA LYS A 25 14.84 -4.90 7.40
C LYS A 25 14.27 -5.69 8.57
N ILE A 26 13.01 -5.47 8.88
CA ILE A 26 12.31 -6.11 10.00
C ILE A 26 10.81 -6.15 9.73
N ASN A 27 10.14 -7.14 10.33
CA ASN A 27 8.68 -7.16 10.33
C ASN A 27 8.13 -5.98 11.15
N ALA A 28 7.22 -5.21 10.56
CA ALA A 28 6.67 -3.99 11.17
C ALA A 28 5.93 -4.27 12.49
N LEU A 29 5.21 -5.40 12.61
CA LEU A 29 4.54 -5.78 13.85
C LEU A 29 5.55 -6.10 14.96
N LYS A 30 6.63 -6.83 14.64
CA LYS A 30 7.72 -7.10 15.58
C LYS A 30 8.35 -5.80 16.04
N TYR A 31 8.78 -4.95 15.10
CA TYR A 31 9.40 -3.66 15.44
C TYR A 31 8.51 -2.80 16.34
N THR A 32 7.22 -2.63 15.97
CA THR A 32 6.31 -1.78 16.73
C THR A 32 5.97 -2.34 18.11
N SER A 33 6.05 -3.66 18.31
CA SER A 33 5.82 -4.28 19.62
C SER A 33 7.03 -4.18 20.56
N GLU A 34 8.25 -4.17 20.03
CA GLU A 34 9.50 -4.23 20.79
C GLU A 34 10.15 -2.87 21.01
N THR A 35 9.90 -1.91 20.11
CA THR A 35 10.53 -0.59 20.21
C THR A 35 10.03 0.20 21.42
N LYS A 36 10.98 0.85 22.11
CA LYS A 36 10.69 1.83 23.18
C LYS A 36 10.64 3.26 22.66
N LYS A 37 10.96 3.47 21.37
CA LYS A 37 10.99 4.79 20.73
C LYS A 37 9.58 5.35 20.60
N LYS A 38 9.49 6.68 20.71
CA LYS A 38 8.30 7.46 20.43
C LYS A 38 8.47 8.19 19.11
N PHE A 39 7.35 8.41 18.42
CA PHE A 39 7.32 9.00 17.09
C PHE A 39 6.29 10.13 17.04
N ASP A 40 6.61 11.18 16.31
CA ASP A 40 5.66 12.24 16.01
C ASP A 40 4.75 11.87 14.82
N LEU A 41 5.25 10.99 13.95
CA LEU A 41 4.51 10.50 12.79
C LEU A 41 4.82 9.02 12.54
N ILE A 42 3.76 8.23 12.37
CA ILE A 42 3.85 6.86 11.86
C ILE A 42 3.04 6.80 10.56
N LEU A 43 3.71 6.45 9.46
CA LEU A 43 3.11 6.38 8.13
C LEU A 43 3.00 4.92 7.64
N PHE A 44 1.80 4.49 7.32
CA PHE A 44 1.54 3.25 6.56
C PHE A 44 1.23 3.63 5.11
N LYS A 45 2.22 3.52 4.23
CA LYS A 45 2.05 3.83 2.80
C LYS A 45 1.81 2.54 2.03
N GLN A 46 0.57 2.30 1.59
CA GLN A 46 0.19 1.13 0.76
C GLN A 46 0.62 -0.23 1.35
N SER A 47 0.72 -0.36 2.68
CA SER A 47 1.31 -1.53 3.34
C SER A 47 0.33 -2.28 4.24
N ILE A 48 -0.63 -1.61 4.87
CA ILE A 48 -1.49 -2.22 5.89
C ILE A 48 -2.36 -3.37 5.35
N HIS A 49 -2.68 -3.37 4.07
CA HIS A 49 -3.49 -4.41 3.42
C HIS A 49 -2.77 -5.76 3.26
N PHE A 50 -1.45 -5.81 3.43
CA PHE A 50 -0.69 -7.07 3.46
C PHE A 50 -0.88 -7.85 4.75
N LEU A 51 -1.27 -7.18 5.83
CA LEU A 51 -1.44 -7.79 7.14
C LEU A 51 -2.77 -8.54 7.28
N LYS A 52 -2.80 -9.51 8.18
CA LYS A 52 -4.05 -10.17 8.63
C LYS A 52 -4.81 -9.25 9.58
N PHE A 53 -6.14 -9.37 9.68
CA PHE A 53 -6.96 -8.51 10.57
C PHE A 53 -6.48 -8.49 12.02
N LYS A 54 -6.08 -9.63 12.57
CA LYS A 54 -5.52 -9.73 13.93
C LYS A 54 -4.21 -8.94 14.07
N GLU A 55 -3.37 -8.97 13.05
CA GLU A 55 -2.10 -8.23 13.00
C GLU A 55 -2.35 -6.72 12.87
N ILE A 56 -3.33 -6.31 12.04
CA ILE A 56 -3.73 -4.90 11.91
C ILE A 56 -4.16 -4.35 13.28
N LYS A 57 -5.01 -5.05 14.02
CA LYS A 57 -5.41 -4.63 15.37
C LYS A 57 -4.20 -4.45 16.29
N LYS A 58 -3.27 -5.39 16.27
CA LYS A 58 -2.05 -5.34 17.10
C LYS A 58 -1.16 -4.17 16.70
N ILE A 59 -0.86 -4.02 15.42
CA ILE A 59 0.05 -2.97 14.94
C ILE A 59 -0.53 -1.58 15.20
N LEU A 60 -1.83 -1.35 15.01
CA LEU A 60 -2.48 -0.08 15.32
C LEU A 60 -2.42 0.24 16.82
N ARG A 61 -2.63 -0.77 17.69
CA ARG A 61 -2.49 -0.61 19.13
C ARG A 61 -1.07 -0.24 19.54
N PHE A 62 -0.07 -0.94 19.03
CA PHE A 62 1.34 -0.65 19.32
C PHE A 62 1.76 0.69 18.72
N SER A 63 1.37 1.00 17.49
CA SER A 63 1.63 2.29 16.88
C SER A 63 1.08 3.44 17.74
N LYS A 64 -0.16 3.32 18.23
CA LYS A 64 -0.75 4.30 19.14
C LYS A 64 0.06 4.45 20.44
N LYS A 65 0.52 3.34 21.03
CA LYS A 65 1.39 3.36 22.21
C LYS A 65 2.73 4.05 21.93
N ASN A 66 3.25 3.93 20.73
CA ASN A 66 4.54 4.46 20.31
C ASN A 66 4.49 5.91 19.80
N LEU A 67 3.34 6.58 19.85
CA LEU A 67 3.24 8.01 19.52
C LEU A 67 3.67 8.89 20.69
N ASN A 68 4.26 10.02 20.37
CA ASN A 68 4.36 11.17 21.26
C ASN A 68 2.96 11.75 21.55
N SER A 69 2.82 12.63 22.53
CA SER A 69 1.53 13.22 22.96
C SER A 69 0.74 13.89 21.83
N LYS A 70 1.42 14.54 20.88
CA LYS A 70 0.85 15.18 19.69
C LYS A 70 1.05 14.38 18.41
N GLY A 71 1.58 13.16 18.52
CA GLY A 71 1.91 12.29 17.40
C GLY A 71 0.69 11.85 16.60
N LYS A 72 0.90 11.53 15.33
CA LYS A 72 -0.14 11.16 14.37
C LYS A 72 0.18 9.84 13.65
N ILE A 73 -0.87 9.10 13.31
CA ILE A 73 -0.78 7.96 12.40
C ILE A 73 -1.44 8.38 11.09
N ILE A 74 -0.72 8.22 9.98
CA ILE A 74 -1.25 8.43 8.63
C ILE A 74 -1.29 7.07 7.92
N ILE A 75 -2.42 6.75 7.32
CA ILE A 75 -2.60 5.53 6.53
C ILE A 75 -3.00 5.95 5.12
N LEU A 76 -2.12 5.71 4.16
CA LEU A 76 -2.40 5.93 2.74
C LEU A 76 -2.80 4.61 2.11
N ALA A 77 -3.99 4.56 1.52
CA ALA A 77 -4.52 3.40 0.82
C ALA A 77 -5.29 3.81 -0.44
N LEU A 78 -5.48 2.89 -1.35
CA LEU A 78 -6.32 3.12 -2.52
C LEU A 78 -7.79 3.24 -2.09
N HIS A 79 -8.52 4.13 -2.78
CA HIS A 79 -9.95 4.23 -2.54
C HIS A 79 -10.66 2.96 -3.02
N PRO A 80 -11.54 2.33 -2.20
CA PRO A 80 -12.13 1.03 -2.53
C PRO A 80 -13.13 1.05 -3.69
N LYS A 81 -13.56 2.24 -4.18
CA LYS A 81 -14.57 2.34 -5.25
C LYS A 81 -14.13 3.15 -6.47
N GLN A 82 -13.09 3.96 -6.39
CA GLN A 82 -12.74 4.95 -7.41
C GLN A 82 -11.34 4.72 -7.96
N ASN A 83 -11.17 3.59 -8.64
CA ASN A 83 -9.92 3.27 -9.35
C ASN A 83 -10.26 3.07 -10.82
N HIS A 84 -9.79 3.98 -11.67
CA HIS A 84 -10.04 3.99 -13.12
C HIS A 84 -8.84 3.44 -13.89
N TRP A 85 -8.35 2.28 -13.49
CA TRP A 85 -7.25 1.62 -14.21
C TRP A 85 -7.77 0.85 -15.42
N PRO A 86 -7.04 0.84 -16.53
CA PRO A 86 -7.29 -0.09 -17.61
C PRO A 86 -7.04 -1.54 -17.14
N LEU A 87 -8.09 -2.33 -16.99
CA LEU A 87 -8.01 -3.66 -16.39
C LEU A 87 -8.41 -4.73 -17.40
N PHE A 88 -7.65 -5.82 -17.42
CA PHE A 88 -8.10 -7.08 -18.03
C PHE A 88 -8.91 -7.92 -17.02
N ARG A 89 -9.68 -8.88 -17.50
CA ARG A 89 -10.70 -9.60 -16.73
C ARG A 89 -10.18 -10.19 -15.41
N VAL A 90 -9.08 -10.93 -15.46
CA VAL A 90 -8.53 -11.59 -14.25
C VAL A 90 -8.01 -10.57 -13.25
N PHE A 91 -7.34 -9.52 -13.71
CA PHE A 91 -6.89 -8.43 -12.85
C PHE A 91 -8.07 -7.73 -12.17
N LYS A 92 -9.13 -7.41 -12.94
CA LYS A 92 -10.37 -6.81 -12.40
C LYS A 92 -10.95 -7.65 -11.27
N THR A 93 -11.07 -8.97 -11.47
CA THR A 93 -11.60 -9.88 -10.44
C THR A 93 -10.76 -9.87 -9.18
N LYS A 94 -9.43 -9.92 -9.30
CA LYS A 94 -8.52 -9.89 -8.14
C LYS A 94 -8.54 -8.52 -7.43
N LEU A 95 -8.63 -7.43 -8.21
CA LEU A 95 -8.75 -6.09 -7.66
C LEU A 95 -10.03 -5.91 -6.85
N VAL A 96 -11.18 -6.35 -7.37
CA VAL A 96 -12.46 -6.28 -6.64
C VAL A 96 -12.38 -7.03 -5.31
N LYS A 97 -11.80 -8.24 -5.29
CA LYS A 97 -11.59 -9.00 -4.05
C LYS A 97 -10.69 -8.25 -3.05
N SER A 98 -9.62 -7.62 -3.55
CA SER A 98 -8.75 -6.78 -2.71
C SER A 98 -9.49 -5.59 -2.12
N LEU A 99 -10.29 -4.89 -2.93
CA LEU A 99 -11.04 -3.70 -2.50
C LEU A 99 -12.12 -4.03 -1.44
N ILE A 100 -12.73 -5.22 -1.50
CA ILE A 100 -13.64 -5.71 -0.45
C ILE A 100 -12.88 -5.84 0.88
N LYS A 101 -11.68 -6.43 0.85
CA LYS A 101 -10.80 -6.52 2.02
C LYS A 101 -10.42 -5.14 2.53
N ASP A 102 -10.07 -4.21 1.64
CA ASP A 102 -9.67 -2.84 2.00
C ASP A 102 -10.82 -2.07 2.66
N LYS A 103 -12.07 -2.29 2.21
CA LYS A 103 -13.27 -1.73 2.88
C LYS A 103 -13.40 -2.24 4.31
N ALA A 104 -13.19 -3.55 4.54
CA ALA A 104 -13.23 -4.14 5.88
C ALA A 104 -12.08 -3.62 6.76
N ILE A 105 -10.87 -3.44 6.20
CA ILE A 105 -9.72 -2.83 6.89
C ILE A 105 -10.05 -1.38 7.30
N LEU A 106 -10.67 -0.59 6.42
CA LEU A 106 -11.09 0.77 6.74
C LEU A 106 -12.09 0.79 7.91
N GLY A 107 -13.05 -0.13 7.95
CA GLY A 107 -13.96 -0.30 9.08
C GLY A 107 -13.21 -0.59 10.38
N LEU A 108 -12.23 -1.49 10.32
CA LEU A 108 -11.38 -1.83 11.46
C LEU A 108 -10.54 -0.63 11.96
N ILE A 109 -9.99 0.17 11.04
CA ILE A 109 -9.22 1.38 11.40
C ILE A 109 -10.14 2.37 12.10
N LYS A 110 -11.34 2.64 11.55
CA LYS A 110 -12.32 3.53 12.16
C LYS A 110 -12.68 3.12 13.59
N SER A 111 -12.92 1.83 13.81
CA SER A 111 -13.25 1.32 15.16
C SER A 111 -12.07 1.34 16.14
N SER A 112 -10.84 1.42 15.64
CA SER A 112 -9.63 1.43 16.48
C SER A 112 -9.29 2.81 17.05
N PHE A 113 -9.90 3.89 16.55
CA PHE A 113 -9.58 5.27 16.95
C PHE A 113 -10.85 6.06 17.27
N LYS A 114 -10.88 6.72 18.44
CA LYS A 114 -11.99 7.63 18.83
C LYS A 114 -12.07 8.87 17.93
N LYS A 115 -10.92 9.38 17.48
CA LYS A 115 -10.81 10.54 16.58
C LYS A 115 -10.01 10.16 15.35
N TYR A 116 -10.58 10.41 14.19
CA TYR A 116 -9.92 10.23 12.89
C TYR A 116 -10.47 11.22 11.88
N LYS A 117 -9.69 11.50 10.84
CA LYS A 117 -10.12 12.28 9.66
C LYS A 117 -9.82 11.45 8.42
N ILE A 118 -10.74 11.46 7.46
CA ILE A 118 -10.54 10.83 6.16
C ILE A 118 -10.48 11.92 5.11
N ASN A 119 -9.41 11.94 4.35
CA ASN A 119 -9.26 12.81 3.19
C ASN A 119 -9.16 11.94 1.94
N TYR A 120 -9.76 12.41 0.86
CA TYR A 120 -9.68 11.76 -0.45
C TYR A 120 -8.87 12.63 -1.38
N PHE A 121 -7.91 12.03 -2.05
CA PHE A 121 -7.09 12.69 -3.06
C PHE A 121 -7.38 12.01 -4.38
N LYS A 122 -7.69 12.81 -5.40
CA LYS A 122 -7.80 12.36 -6.78
C LYS A 122 -6.51 12.72 -7.48
N PHE A 123 -5.82 11.72 -7.99
CA PHE A 123 -4.57 11.87 -8.70
C PHE A 123 -4.75 11.32 -10.11
N GLN A 124 -4.61 12.19 -11.09
CA GLN A 124 -4.65 11.81 -12.49
C GLN A 124 -3.23 11.45 -12.94
N VAL A 125 -3.08 10.29 -13.56
CA VAL A 125 -1.81 9.82 -14.11
C VAL A 125 -1.97 9.70 -15.61
N GLU A 126 -1.13 10.42 -16.34
CA GLU A 126 -1.01 10.29 -17.79
C GLU A 126 0.22 9.43 -18.11
N MET A 127 0.02 8.42 -18.93
CA MET A 127 1.12 7.55 -19.36
C MET A 127 0.85 6.93 -20.72
N THR A 128 1.92 6.55 -21.40
CA THR A 128 1.79 5.82 -22.66
C THR A 128 1.33 4.39 -22.41
N LYS A 129 0.68 3.79 -23.41
CA LYS A 129 0.27 2.40 -23.38
C LYS A 129 1.44 1.45 -23.09
N ASP A 130 2.59 1.70 -23.69
CA ASP A 130 3.78 0.86 -23.51
C ASP A 130 4.33 0.95 -22.09
N SER A 131 4.36 2.16 -21.51
CA SER A 131 4.73 2.35 -20.11
C SER A 131 3.79 1.58 -19.17
N TYR A 132 2.47 1.64 -19.43
CA TYR A 132 1.51 0.88 -18.63
C TYR A 132 1.67 -0.64 -18.79
N LEU A 133 1.88 -1.13 -20.02
CA LEU A 133 2.12 -2.55 -20.25
C LEU A 133 3.43 -3.03 -19.60
N LYS A 134 4.46 -2.19 -19.57
CA LYS A 134 5.72 -2.46 -18.85
C LYS A 134 5.47 -2.56 -17.34
N MET A 135 4.65 -1.66 -16.76
CA MET A 135 4.25 -1.75 -15.36
C MET A 135 3.50 -3.04 -15.05
N ILE A 136 2.57 -3.47 -15.91
CA ILE A 136 1.87 -4.75 -15.75
C ILE A 136 2.84 -5.92 -15.78
N LYS A 137 3.77 -5.96 -16.74
CA LYS A 137 4.81 -7.00 -16.82
C LYS A 137 5.64 -7.07 -15.54
N ASN A 138 5.97 -5.92 -14.98
CA ASN A 138 6.72 -5.78 -13.73
C ASN A 138 5.85 -5.96 -12.48
N ARG A 139 4.57 -6.35 -12.65
CA ARG A 139 3.65 -6.65 -11.53
C ARG A 139 3.56 -5.52 -10.50
N PHE A 140 3.38 -4.29 -10.95
CA PHE A 140 3.43 -3.06 -10.14
C PHE A 140 2.43 -3.00 -8.97
N THR A 141 1.50 -3.93 -8.88
CA THR A 141 0.51 -4.00 -7.79
C THR A 141 0.37 -5.42 -7.25
N SER A 142 0.03 -5.53 -5.97
CA SER A 142 -0.15 -6.81 -5.27
C SER A 142 -1.13 -7.76 -5.93
N CYS A 143 -2.14 -7.24 -6.62
CA CYS A 143 -3.11 -8.05 -7.37
C CYS A 143 -2.47 -8.80 -8.55
N LEU A 144 -1.36 -8.31 -9.09
CA LEU A 144 -0.64 -8.93 -10.19
C LEU A 144 0.43 -9.93 -9.72
N LEU A 145 0.91 -9.82 -8.48
CA LEU A 145 1.98 -10.67 -7.94
C LEU A 145 1.64 -12.17 -7.99
N ARG A 146 0.37 -12.51 -7.82
CA ARG A 146 -0.14 -13.89 -7.76
C ARG A 146 -0.70 -14.41 -9.09
N LEU A 147 -0.48 -13.70 -10.19
CA LEU A 147 -0.85 -14.18 -11.52
C LEU A 147 0.22 -15.12 -12.07
N SER A 148 -0.20 -16.20 -12.74
CA SER A 148 0.71 -17.01 -13.54
C SER A 148 1.24 -16.20 -14.74
N HIS A 149 2.34 -16.65 -15.34
CA HIS A 149 2.87 -16.03 -16.56
C HIS A 149 1.84 -16.07 -17.71
N LYS A 150 1.07 -17.16 -17.83
CA LYS A 150 0.01 -17.32 -18.83
C LYS A 150 -1.12 -16.31 -18.64
N GLU A 151 -1.62 -16.16 -17.39
CA GLU A 151 -2.67 -15.16 -17.08
C GLU A 151 -2.19 -13.73 -17.36
N LEU A 152 -0.94 -13.42 -17.03
CA LEU A 152 -0.37 -12.10 -17.26
C LEU A 152 -0.22 -11.81 -18.77
N LYS A 153 0.30 -12.77 -19.54
CA LYS A 153 0.45 -12.66 -21.01
C LYS A 153 -0.91 -12.45 -21.68
N ASN A 154 -1.88 -13.27 -21.35
CA ASN A 154 -3.24 -13.16 -21.90
C ASN A 154 -3.89 -11.82 -21.53
N GLY A 155 -3.70 -11.35 -20.29
CA GLY A 155 -4.20 -10.06 -19.84
C GLY A 155 -3.57 -8.87 -20.59
N ILE A 156 -2.28 -8.95 -20.90
CA ILE A 156 -1.59 -7.94 -21.72
C ILE A 156 -2.19 -7.88 -23.12
N GLU A 157 -2.43 -9.02 -23.75
CA GLU A 157 -3.06 -9.07 -25.09
C GLU A 157 -4.52 -8.57 -25.05
N GLU A 158 -5.26 -8.85 -23.98
CA GLU A 158 -6.61 -8.28 -23.77
C GLU A 158 -6.57 -6.74 -23.72
N ILE A 159 -5.61 -6.14 -22.98
CA ILE A 159 -5.44 -4.69 -22.93
C ILE A 159 -5.05 -4.12 -24.30
N LYS A 160 -4.12 -4.76 -25.01
CA LYS A 160 -3.71 -4.33 -26.35
C LYS A 160 -4.89 -4.26 -27.34
N LYS A 161 -5.75 -5.28 -27.29
CA LYS A 161 -6.96 -5.34 -28.13
C LYS A 161 -8.00 -4.29 -27.76
N LYS A 162 -8.25 -4.11 -26.46
CA LYS A 162 -9.30 -3.22 -25.96
C LYS A 162 -8.95 -1.74 -26.13
N TYR A 163 -7.69 -1.38 -25.95
CA TYR A 163 -7.22 0.01 -25.99
C TYR A 163 -6.29 0.22 -27.21
N LYS A 164 -6.90 0.28 -28.42
CA LYS A 164 -6.13 0.37 -29.67
C LYS A 164 -5.38 1.70 -29.84
N LYS A 165 -5.94 2.84 -29.42
CA LYS A 165 -5.41 4.16 -29.76
C LYS A 165 -4.78 4.96 -28.61
N LYS A 166 -5.28 4.90 -27.37
CA LYS A 166 -4.70 5.54 -26.15
C LYS A 166 -5.22 4.84 -24.91
N LEU A 167 -4.45 4.89 -23.82
CA LEU A 167 -4.91 4.55 -22.46
C LEU A 167 -5.30 5.82 -21.74
#